data_4b8dac4da0845d50e40b741f3ad05b7d
#
_entry.id   4b8dac4da0845d50e40b741f3ad05b7d
#
_cell.length_a   1.000
_cell.length_b   1.000
_cell.length_c   1.000
_cell.angle_alpha   90.00
_cell.angle_beta   90.00
_cell.angle_gamma   90.00
#
_symmetry.space_group_name_H-M   'P 1'
#
loop_
_entity.id
_entity.type
_entity.pdbx_description
1 polymer ?
#
loop_
_entity_poly.entity_id
_entity_poly.type
_entity_poly.pdbx_seq_one_letter_code
_entity_poly.pdbx_strand_id
1 'polypeptide(L)'
;AENYDMVQAKLCMLFTLGEPMRTEQLAAVRLAMALYGGSVTSRLFLNVRERDHLCYYCSSSFQSFTGSMAVNSGVEHADAARAEQAVLKELADLCSGPITDEELEDCRRGLLSGMQGVEDTLGGIETWYYIEVLRSGGDPAKVQTPAEARAALQTVTRDDVRAILRKLTLSVSYLLTKEVDAHAAE
;
A
#
# COMPACT_ATOMS: atom_id res chain seq x y z
N ALA A 1 20.71 4.29 -7.61
CA ALA A 1 20.25 5.66 -7.85
C ALA A 1 20.64 6.09 -9.26
N GLU A 2 19.81 6.90 -9.89
CA GLU A 2 20.10 7.52 -11.18
C GLU A 2 20.02 9.04 -11.00
N ASN A 3 20.86 9.79 -11.71
CA ASN A 3 20.97 11.23 -11.59
C ASN A 3 20.32 11.90 -12.80
N TYR A 4 19.40 12.83 -12.53
CA TYR A 4 18.72 13.63 -13.53
C TYR A 4 18.58 15.08 -13.03
N ASP A 5 18.52 16.04 -13.95
CA ASP A 5 18.16 17.41 -13.60
C ASP A 5 16.64 17.48 -13.32
N MET A 6 16.30 17.44 -12.03
CA MET A 6 14.91 17.43 -11.58
C MET A 6 14.73 18.20 -10.28
N VAL A 7 13.54 18.79 -10.12
CA VAL A 7 13.20 19.61 -8.94
C VAL A 7 13.06 18.76 -7.68
N GLN A 8 12.53 17.54 -7.82
CA GLN A 8 12.27 16.62 -6.71
C GLN A 8 12.84 15.24 -7.00
N ALA A 9 13.43 14.62 -6.01
CA ALA A 9 13.79 13.21 -6.09
C ALA A 9 12.54 12.33 -6.06
N LYS A 10 12.63 11.16 -6.71
CA LYS A 10 11.59 10.12 -6.69
C LYS A 10 12.13 8.88 -6.00
N LEU A 11 11.51 8.53 -4.89
CA LEU A 11 11.81 7.31 -4.15
C LEU A 11 10.73 6.27 -4.47
N CYS A 12 11.15 5.11 -4.97
CA CYS A 12 10.29 3.96 -5.21
C CYS A 12 10.84 2.75 -4.44
N MET A 13 10.03 2.18 -3.56
CA MET A 13 10.40 1.00 -2.78
C MET A 13 9.46 -0.15 -3.13
N LEU A 14 10.00 -1.26 -3.57
CA LEU A 14 9.24 -2.46 -3.92
C LEU A 14 9.35 -3.49 -2.80
N PHE A 15 8.19 -3.93 -2.30
CA PHE A 15 8.04 -5.01 -1.34
C PHE A 15 7.35 -6.20 -1.99
N THR A 16 7.61 -7.39 -1.45
CA THR A 16 6.95 -8.62 -1.88
C THR A 16 6.41 -9.41 -0.68
N LEU A 17 5.31 -10.12 -0.91
CA LEU A 17 4.77 -11.13 0.01
C LEU A 17 5.32 -12.52 -0.31
N GLY A 18 6.11 -12.65 -1.40
CA GLY A 18 6.71 -13.91 -1.82
C GLY A 18 5.80 -14.83 -2.63
N GLU A 19 4.50 -14.58 -2.63
CA GLU A 19 3.48 -15.38 -3.34
C GLU A 19 2.30 -14.53 -3.81
N PRO A 20 1.59 -14.93 -4.87
CA PRO A 20 0.30 -14.32 -5.24
C PRO A 20 -0.74 -14.52 -4.13
N MET A 21 -1.67 -13.55 -4.02
CA MET A 21 -2.66 -13.61 -2.95
C MET A 21 -3.83 -14.53 -3.30
N ARG A 22 -4.19 -15.36 -2.33
CA ARG A 22 -5.41 -16.19 -2.41
C ARG A 22 -6.63 -15.34 -2.06
N THR A 23 -7.77 -15.73 -2.58
CA THR A 23 -9.04 -15.02 -2.35
C THR A 23 -9.34 -14.83 -0.86
N GLU A 24 -9.08 -15.82 -0.03
CA GLU A 24 -9.34 -15.80 1.42
C GLU A 24 -8.50 -14.74 2.17
N GLN A 25 -7.34 -14.39 1.62
CA GLN A 25 -6.42 -13.41 2.23
C GLN A 25 -6.69 -11.97 1.76
N LEU A 26 -7.47 -11.79 0.69
CA LEU A 26 -7.62 -10.47 0.05
C LEU A 26 -8.22 -9.41 0.95
N ALA A 27 -9.17 -9.77 1.81
CA ALA A 27 -9.78 -8.82 2.72
C ALA A 27 -8.73 -8.26 3.70
N ALA A 28 -7.92 -9.15 4.30
CA ALA A 28 -6.84 -8.74 5.20
C ALA A 28 -5.75 -7.94 4.47
N VAL A 29 -5.39 -8.34 3.25
CA VAL A 29 -4.42 -7.61 2.41
C VAL A 29 -4.94 -6.21 2.08
N ARG A 30 -6.18 -6.07 1.63
CA ARG A 30 -6.78 -4.75 1.32
C ARG A 30 -6.73 -3.82 2.53
N LEU A 31 -7.11 -4.31 3.71
CA LEU A 31 -7.09 -3.51 4.93
C LEU A 31 -5.66 -3.18 5.39
N ALA A 32 -4.73 -4.13 5.31
CA ALA A 32 -3.32 -3.91 5.62
C ALA A 32 -2.69 -2.86 4.70
N MET A 33 -2.96 -2.93 3.40
CA MET A 33 -2.44 -1.97 2.43
C MET A 33 -3.07 -0.58 2.59
N ALA A 34 -4.38 -0.50 2.86
CA ALA A 34 -5.06 0.77 3.14
C ALA A 34 -4.48 1.45 4.38
N LEU A 35 -4.25 0.69 5.45
CA LEU A 35 -3.68 1.20 6.70
C LEU A 35 -2.23 1.67 6.54
N TYR A 36 -1.42 0.97 5.74
CA TYR A 36 -0.02 1.32 5.54
C TYR A 36 0.15 2.57 4.68
N GLY A 37 -0.34 2.57 3.43
CA GLY A 37 -0.09 3.67 2.49
C GLY A 37 -1.13 3.82 1.37
N GLY A 38 -2.22 3.05 1.41
CA GLY A 38 -3.23 3.01 0.35
C GLY A 38 -4.40 3.98 0.53
N SER A 39 -4.39 4.82 1.57
CA SER A 39 -5.47 5.78 1.86
C SER A 39 -4.92 7.10 2.38
N VAL A 40 -5.77 8.13 2.42
CA VAL A 40 -5.45 9.44 3.03
C VAL A 40 -5.43 9.40 4.57
N THR A 41 -5.91 8.31 5.16
CA THR A 41 -5.83 8.04 6.60
C THR A 41 -4.73 7.03 6.94
N SER A 42 -3.90 6.66 5.96
CA SER A 42 -2.82 5.70 6.13
C SER A 42 -1.65 6.27 6.92
N ARG A 43 -0.85 5.38 7.52
CA ARG A 43 0.35 5.75 8.26
C ARG A 43 1.37 6.51 7.42
N LEU A 44 1.60 6.11 6.17
CA LEU A 44 2.52 6.84 5.28
C LEU A 44 2.02 8.25 5.01
N PHE A 45 0.72 8.43 4.79
CA PHE A 45 0.17 9.75 4.55
C PHE A 45 0.23 10.62 5.82
N LEU A 46 -0.29 10.15 6.95
CA LEU A 46 -0.40 10.95 8.17
C LEU A 46 0.95 11.19 8.85
N ASN A 47 1.84 10.21 8.85
CA ASN A 47 3.10 10.31 9.58
C ASN A 47 4.24 10.84 8.71
N VAL A 48 4.49 10.25 7.54
CA VAL A 48 5.66 10.62 6.72
C VAL A 48 5.41 11.93 5.97
N ARG A 49 4.19 12.13 5.46
CA ARG A 49 3.84 13.35 4.72
C ARG A 49 3.39 14.48 5.64
N GLU A 50 2.34 14.26 6.46
CA GLU A 50 1.68 15.35 7.19
C GLU A 50 2.41 15.73 8.48
N ARG A 51 2.84 14.75 9.28
CA ARG A 51 3.53 15.01 10.55
C ARG A 51 5.00 15.37 10.37
N ASP A 52 5.74 14.55 9.61
CA ASP A 52 7.19 14.65 9.50
C ASP A 52 7.64 15.53 8.33
N HIS A 53 6.72 15.89 7.41
CA HIS A 53 6.95 16.75 6.24
C HIS A 53 8.11 16.30 5.35
N LEU A 54 8.36 14.98 5.26
CA LEU A 54 9.50 14.42 4.52
C LEU A 54 9.24 14.27 3.01
N CYS A 55 7.99 14.45 2.57
CA CYS A 55 7.63 14.24 1.18
C CYS A 55 6.40 15.05 0.75
N TYR A 56 6.29 15.32 -0.54
CA TYR A 56 5.11 15.95 -1.15
C TYR A 56 3.95 14.97 -1.29
N TYR A 57 4.27 13.71 -1.56
CA TYR A 57 3.34 12.60 -1.54
C TYR A 57 4.08 11.33 -1.09
N CYS A 58 3.37 10.47 -0.40
CA CYS A 58 3.81 9.13 -0.06
C CYS A 58 2.60 8.21 -0.06
N SER A 59 2.61 7.22 -0.94
CA SER A 59 1.50 6.28 -1.08
C SER A 59 1.99 4.89 -1.45
N SER A 60 1.20 3.88 -1.12
CA SER A 60 1.44 2.51 -1.56
C SER A 60 0.35 2.01 -2.50
N SER A 61 0.76 1.17 -3.45
CA SER A 61 -0.13 0.42 -4.33
C SER A 61 0.22 -1.06 -4.27
N PHE A 62 -0.79 -1.92 -4.25
CA PHE A 62 -0.62 -3.37 -4.14
C PHE A 62 -1.13 -4.09 -5.37
N GLN A 63 -0.32 -5.02 -5.89
CA GLN A 63 -0.65 -5.88 -7.01
C GLN A 63 -0.88 -7.31 -6.52
N SER A 64 -2.14 -7.74 -6.43
CA SER A 64 -2.52 -9.02 -5.85
C SER A 64 -2.08 -10.25 -6.65
N PHE A 65 -1.93 -10.12 -7.98
CA PHE A 65 -1.50 -11.24 -8.83
C PHE A 65 -0.04 -11.60 -8.66
N THR A 66 0.80 -10.63 -8.29
CA THR A 66 2.23 -10.84 -8.06
C THR A 66 2.60 -10.87 -6.57
N GLY A 67 1.67 -10.47 -5.69
CA GLY A 67 1.95 -10.30 -4.27
C GLY A 67 2.97 -9.20 -3.98
N SER A 68 3.04 -8.19 -4.86
CA SER A 68 3.99 -7.08 -4.72
C SER A 68 3.29 -5.77 -4.33
N MET A 69 4.01 -4.95 -3.57
CA MET A 69 3.58 -3.61 -3.16
C MET A 69 4.67 -2.60 -3.52
N ALA A 70 4.28 -1.54 -4.21
CA ALA A 70 5.17 -0.41 -4.48
C ALA A 70 4.79 0.76 -3.56
N VAL A 71 5.77 1.33 -2.87
CA VAL A 71 5.66 2.63 -2.20
C VAL A 71 6.34 3.66 -3.09
N ASN A 72 5.60 4.72 -3.44
CA ASN A 72 6.10 5.82 -4.25
C ASN A 72 6.05 7.12 -3.46
N SER A 73 7.13 7.87 -3.50
CA SER A 73 7.26 9.15 -2.79
C SER A 73 8.02 10.18 -3.62
N GLY A 74 7.53 11.42 -3.60
CA GLY A 74 8.25 12.59 -4.11
C GLY A 74 8.86 13.36 -2.95
N VAL A 75 10.18 13.47 -2.91
CA VAL A 75 10.92 13.98 -1.75
C VAL A 75 11.90 15.09 -2.16
N GLU A 76 12.29 15.93 -1.20
CA GLU A 76 13.47 16.77 -1.38
C GLU A 76 14.73 15.89 -1.47
N HIS A 77 15.71 16.31 -2.27
CA HIS A 77 16.94 15.53 -2.47
C HIS A 77 17.67 15.25 -1.14
N ALA A 78 17.67 16.23 -0.24
CA ALA A 78 18.31 16.12 1.08
C ALA A 78 17.55 15.17 2.04
N ASP A 79 16.26 14.99 1.84
CA ASP A 79 15.41 14.20 2.73
C ASP A 79 15.17 12.75 2.26
N ALA A 80 15.70 12.37 1.11
CA ALA A 80 15.45 11.05 0.51
C ALA A 80 15.78 9.88 1.45
N ALA A 81 16.93 9.91 2.11
CA ALA A 81 17.33 8.86 3.05
C ALA A 81 16.44 8.84 4.31
N ARG A 82 16.03 10.02 4.81
CA ARG A 82 15.13 10.14 5.96
C ARG A 82 13.74 9.61 5.63
N ALA A 83 13.23 9.92 4.42
CA ALA A 83 11.94 9.43 3.94
C ALA A 83 11.93 7.91 3.79
N GLU A 84 12.99 7.32 3.23
CA GLU A 84 13.15 5.87 3.13
C GLU A 84 13.10 5.21 4.51
N GLN A 85 13.86 5.73 5.47
CA GLN A 85 13.86 5.23 6.85
C GLN A 85 12.49 5.37 7.52
N ALA A 86 11.78 6.50 7.30
CA ALA A 86 10.45 6.71 7.84
C ALA A 86 9.44 5.72 7.27
N VAL A 87 9.49 5.44 5.96
CA VAL A 87 8.64 4.41 5.32
C VAL A 87 8.85 3.04 5.94
N LEU A 88 10.11 2.62 6.14
CA LEU A 88 10.45 1.33 6.78
C LEU A 88 10.02 1.30 8.24
N LYS A 89 10.19 2.40 8.96
CA LYS A 89 9.80 2.53 10.36
C LYS A 89 8.29 2.36 10.54
N GLU A 90 7.47 3.00 9.70
CA GLU A 90 6.02 2.88 9.78
C GLU A 90 5.56 1.43 9.51
N LEU A 91 6.23 0.69 8.63
CA LEU A 91 5.96 -0.75 8.44
C LEU A 91 6.31 -1.55 9.70
N ALA A 92 7.47 -1.32 10.29
CA ALA A 92 7.90 -1.99 11.52
C ALA A 92 6.97 -1.68 12.70
N ASP A 93 6.54 -0.43 12.83
CA ASP A 93 5.61 0.01 13.87
C ASP A 93 4.22 -0.65 13.70
N LEU A 94 3.72 -0.83 12.49
CA LEU A 94 2.49 -1.57 12.22
C LEU A 94 2.63 -3.08 12.53
N CYS A 95 3.80 -3.66 12.30
CA CYS A 95 4.06 -5.07 12.58
C CYS A 95 4.13 -5.39 14.09
N SER A 96 4.58 -4.46 14.92
CA SER A 96 4.91 -4.70 16.33
C SER A 96 4.21 -3.77 17.32
N GLY A 97 3.88 -2.56 16.90
CA GLY A 97 3.28 -1.53 17.74
C GLY A 97 1.75 -1.58 17.79
N PRO A 98 1.12 -0.59 18.44
CA PRO A 98 -0.34 -0.52 18.52
C PRO A 98 -0.94 -0.11 17.17
N ILE A 99 -2.03 -0.77 16.80
CA ILE A 99 -3.00 -0.33 15.79
C ILE A 99 -4.26 0.03 16.56
N THR A 100 -4.69 1.28 16.52
CA THR A 100 -5.89 1.72 17.24
C THR A 100 -7.16 1.22 16.54
N ASP A 101 -8.27 1.18 17.28
CA ASP A 101 -9.57 0.85 16.70
C ASP A 101 -9.98 1.89 15.66
N GLU A 102 -9.70 3.17 15.93
CA GLU A 102 -10.02 4.28 15.05
C GLU A 102 -9.29 4.16 13.70
N GLU A 103 -7.97 3.93 13.71
CA GLU A 103 -7.18 3.71 12.48
C GLU A 103 -7.73 2.56 11.65
N LEU A 104 -8.05 1.44 12.30
CA LEU A 104 -8.55 0.25 11.61
C LEU A 104 -9.93 0.49 11.00
N GLU A 105 -10.84 1.12 11.75
CA GLU A 105 -12.20 1.36 11.31
C GLU A 105 -12.30 2.48 10.25
N ASP A 106 -11.45 3.49 10.29
CA ASP A 106 -11.40 4.53 9.26
C ASP A 106 -10.94 3.95 7.92
N CYS A 107 -9.90 3.13 7.92
CA CYS A 107 -9.45 2.43 6.71
C CYS A 107 -10.51 1.44 6.20
N ARG A 108 -11.17 0.69 7.11
CA ARG A 108 -12.25 -0.24 6.76
C ARG A 108 -13.42 0.49 6.12
N ARG A 109 -13.86 1.59 6.71
CA ARG A 109 -14.97 2.42 6.20
C ARG A 109 -14.67 2.97 4.82
N GLY A 110 -13.45 3.48 4.60
CA GLY A 110 -13.01 3.96 3.29
C GLY A 110 -13.05 2.86 2.22
N LEU A 111 -12.56 1.66 2.53
CA LEU A 111 -12.60 0.51 1.62
C LEU A 111 -14.04 0.07 1.32
N LEU A 112 -14.89 -0.05 2.35
CA LEU A 112 -16.29 -0.44 2.19
C LEU A 112 -17.06 0.57 1.32
N SER A 113 -16.83 1.87 1.53
CA SER A 113 -17.42 2.94 0.71
C SER A 113 -16.98 2.82 -0.76
N GLY A 114 -15.68 2.59 -1.03
CA GLY A 114 -15.19 2.38 -2.39
C GLY A 114 -15.78 1.13 -3.05
N MET A 115 -16.02 0.08 -2.29
CA MET A 115 -16.60 -1.17 -2.81
C MET A 115 -18.11 -1.06 -3.09
N GLN A 116 -18.84 -0.13 -2.45
CA GLN A 116 -20.25 0.10 -2.76
C GLN A 116 -20.44 0.61 -4.19
N GLY A 117 -19.57 1.51 -4.65
CA GLY A 117 -19.65 2.07 -6.00
C GLY A 117 -19.36 1.07 -7.15
N VAL A 118 -18.85 -0.13 -6.85
CA VAL A 118 -18.60 -1.17 -7.88
C VAL A 118 -19.89 -1.60 -8.59
N GLU A 119 -20.99 -1.71 -7.84
CA GLU A 119 -22.27 -2.19 -8.36
C GLU A 119 -23.12 -1.06 -9.01
N ASP A 120 -22.68 0.19 -8.94
CA ASP A 120 -23.39 1.34 -9.48
C ASP A 120 -23.23 1.50 -11.00
N THR A 121 -22.22 0.85 -11.59
CA THR A 121 -21.95 0.95 -13.03
C THR A 121 -21.65 -0.42 -13.66
N LEU A 122 -22.03 -0.58 -14.94
CA LEU A 122 -21.70 -1.79 -15.70
C LEU A 122 -20.20 -2.03 -15.79
N GLY A 123 -19.40 -0.98 -15.98
CA GLY A 123 -17.93 -1.08 -16.02
C GLY A 123 -17.32 -1.49 -14.69
N GLY A 124 -17.90 -1.07 -13.56
CA GLY A 124 -17.51 -1.51 -12.24
C GLY A 124 -17.73 -3.01 -12.04
N ILE A 125 -18.94 -3.49 -12.39
CA ILE A 125 -19.30 -4.91 -12.32
C ILE A 125 -18.40 -5.75 -13.25
N GLU A 126 -18.25 -5.31 -14.51
CA GLU A 126 -17.38 -5.99 -15.49
C GLU A 126 -15.95 -6.11 -14.99
N THR A 127 -15.35 -5.01 -14.53
CA THR A 127 -13.97 -4.98 -14.00
C THR A 127 -13.82 -5.89 -12.80
N TRP A 128 -14.79 -5.87 -11.87
CA TRP A 128 -14.78 -6.74 -10.70
C TRP A 128 -14.70 -8.21 -11.09
N TYR A 129 -15.69 -8.67 -11.88
CA TYR A 129 -15.77 -10.08 -12.26
C TYR A 129 -14.64 -10.50 -13.18
N TYR A 130 -14.16 -9.63 -14.07
CA TYR A 130 -12.99 -9.90 -14.89
C TYR A 130 -11.76 -10.23 -14.02
N ILE A 131 -11.50 -9.40 -13.00
CA ILE A 131 -10.38 -9.62 -12.07
C ILE A 131 -10.57 -10.88 -11.24
N GLU A 132 -11.79 -11.13 -10.75
CA GLU A 132 -12.08 -12.32 -9.94
C GLU A 132 -11.97 -13.63 -10.75
N VAL A 133 -12.43 -13.64 -12.00
CA VAL A 133 -12.28 -14.78 -12.90
C VAL A 133 -10.80 -15.07 -13.18
N LEU A 134 -9.99 -14.04 -13.43
CA LEU A 134 -8.54 -14.23 -13.59
C LEU A 134 -7.90 -14.81 -12.32
N ARG A 135 -8.28 -14.32 -11.16
CA ARG A 135 -7.74 -14.76 -9.86
C ARG A 135 -8.15 -16.20 -9.54
N SER A 136 -9.38 -16.58 -9.85
CA SER A 136 -9.89 -17.93 -9.62
C SER A 136 -9.31 -18.96 -10.60
N GLY A 137 -8.56 -18.54 -11.63
CA GLY A 137 -8.13 -19.41 -12.72
C GLY A 137 -9.27 -19.91 -13.58
N GLY A 138 -10.38 -19.15 -13.63
CA GLY A 138 -11.59 -19.52 -14.35
C GLY A 138 -12.54 -20.45 -13.60
N ASP A 139 -12.27 -20.76 -12.30
CA ASP A 139 -13.14 -21.57 -11.45
C ASP A 139 -14.27 -20.71 -10.87
N PRO A 140 -15.53 -20.86 -11.32
CA PRO A 140 -16.63 -20.03 -10.87
C PRO A 140 -16.96 -20.20 -9.38
N ALA A 141 -16.59 -21.32 -8.77
CA ALA A 141 -16.81 -21.59 -7.34
C ALA A 141 -15.88 -20.75 -6.44
N LYS A 142 -14.83 -20.15 -7.02
CA LYS A 142 -13.85 -19.31 -6.30
C LYS A 142 -14.02 -17.82 -6.61
N VAL A 143 -14.95 -17.46 -7.49
CA VAL A 143 -15.25 -16.05 -7.83
C VAL A 143 -15.99 -15.42 -6.67
N GLN A 144 -15.43 -14.36 -6.09
CA GLN A 144 -16.02 -13.63 -4.98
C GLN A 144 -16.91 -12.48 -5.51
N THR A 145 -18.13 -12.40 -5.03
CA THR A 145 -19.01 -11.27 -5.31
C THR A 145 -18.58 -10.02 -4.52
N PRO A 146 -18.95 -8.80 -4.96
CA PRO A 146 -18.69 -7.59 -4.16
C PRO A 146 -19.28 -7.66 -2.75
N ALA A 147 -20.48 -8.27 -2.59
CA ALA A 147 -21.12 -8.43 -1.29
C ALA A 147 -20.33 -9.36 -0.36
N GLU A 148 -19.85 -10.50 -0.84
CA GLU A 148 -19.00 -11.43 -0.08
C GLU A 148 -17.67 -10.78 0.31
N ALA A 149 -17.07 -10.01 -0.60
CA ALA A 149 -15.84 -9.29 -0.32
C ALA A 149 -16.02 -8.21 0.77
N ARG A 150 -17.16 -7.49 0.75
CA ARG A 150 -17.52 -6.55 1.82
C ARG A 150 -17.73 -7.26 3.15
N ALA A 151 -18.45 -8.39 3.16
CA ALA A 151 -18.65 -9.18 4.36
C ALA A 151 -17.34 -9.71 4.94
N ALA A 152 -16.46 -10.24 4.10
CA ALA A 152 -15.12 -10.68 4.52
C ALA A 152 -14.30 -9.52 5.13
N LEU A 153 -14.35 -8.32 4.53
CA LEU A 153 -13.64 -7.15 5.04
C LEU A 153 -14.11 -6.72 6.44
N GLN A 154 -15.38 -6.92 6.77
CA GLN A 154 -15.95 -6.59 8.09
C GLN A 154 -15.40 -7.49 9.21
N THR A 155 -14.96 -8.70 8.89
CA THR A 155 -14.47 -9.68 9.88
C THR A 155 -12.97 -9.62 10.12
N VAL A 156 -12.21 -8.87 9.30
CA VAL A 156 -10.75 -8.76 9.41
C VAL A 156 -10.35 -8.15 10.76
N THR A 157 -9.46 -8.83 11.47
CA THR A 157 -8.92 -8.39 12.76
C THR A 157 -7.57 -7.67 12.61
N ARG A 158 -7.10 -7.03 13.69
CA ARG A 158 -5.74 -6.46 13.74
C ARG A 158 -4.66 -7.52 13.54
N ASP A 159 -4.88 -8.72 14.05
CA ASP A 159 -3.91 -9.80 13.95
C ASP A 159 -3.83 -10.33 12.53
N ASP A 160 -4.93 -10.37 11.78
CA ASP A 160 -4.93 -10.68 10.35
C ASP A 160 -4.14 -9.64 9.55
N VAL A 161 -4.34 -8.35 9.85
CA VAL A 161 -3.58 -7.25 9.25
C VAL A 161 -2.08 -7.40 9.53
N ARG A 162 -1.70 -7.65 10.80
CA ARG A 162 -0.29 -7.86 11.18
C ARG A 162 0.32 -9.08 10.51
N ALA A 163 -0.44 -10.16 10.39
CA ALA A 163 0.03 -11.38 9.73
C ALA A 163 0.40 -11.14 8.26
N ILE A 164 -0.33 -10.25 7.57
CA ILE A 164 0.01 -9.82 6.20
C ILE A 164 1.24 -8.90 6.21
N LEU A 165 1.25 -7.86 7.03
CA LEU A 165 2.35 -6.87 7.04
C LEU A 165 3.70 -7.49 7.37
N ARG A 166 3.73 -8.48 8.28
CA ARG A 166 4.96 -9.22 8.65
C ARG A 166 5.55 -10.07 7.53
N LYS A 167 4.78 -10.39 6.51
CA LYS A 167 5.26 -11.11 5.31
C LYS A 167 5.93 -10.17 4.31
N LEU A 168 5.68 -8.87 4.39
CA LEU A 168 6.27 -7.90 3.47
C LEU A 168 7.78 -7.83 3.66
N THR A 169 8.49 -8.10 2.58
CA THR A 169 9.94 -8.00 2.52
C THR A 169 10.34 -6.96 1.47
N LEU A 170 11.20 -6.02 1.85
CA LEU A 170 11.76 -5.06 0.89
C LEU A 170 12.64 -5.80 -0.11
N SER A 171 12.32 -5.68 -1.39
CA SER A 171 13.06 -6.29 -2.50
C SER A 171 14.01 -5.29 -3.14
N VAL A 172 13.56 -4.06 -3.36
CA VAL A 172 14.31 -3.00 -4.04
C VAL A 172 13.93 -1.65 -3.45
N SER A 173 14.95 -0.81 -3.22
CA SER A 173 14.78 0.63 -3.04
C SER A 173 15.48 1.34 -4.19
N TYR A 174 14.76 2.17 -4.91
CA TYR A 174 15.23 2.92 -6.07
C TYR A 174 15.03 4.41 -5.84
N LEU A 175 16.10 5.17 -5.99
CA LEU A 175 16.10 6.63 -5.88
C LEU A 175 16.55 7.25 -7.21
N LEU A 176 15.65 8.01 -7.83
CA LEU A 176 15.95 8.90 -8.92
C LEU A 176 16.20 10.29 -8.35
N THR A 177 17.39 10.84 -8.54
CA THR A 177 17.80 12.11 -7.95
C THR A 177 18.69 12.89 -8.91
N LYS A 178 18.90 14.19 -8.65
CA LYS A 178 19.91 14.96 -9.36
C LYS A 178 21.31 14.56 -8.91
N GLU A 179 22.29 14.85 -9.76
CA GLU A 179 23.68 14.70 -9.39
C GLU A 179 24.01 15.61 -8.18
N VAL A 180 24.53 15.01 -7.12
CA VAL A 180 25.03 15.79 -5.99
C VAL A 180 26.46 16.17 -6.36
N ASP A 181 26.71 17.44 -6.65
CA ASP A 181 28.05 17.97 -6.84
C ASP A 181 28.88 17.65 -5.59
N ALA A 182 29.85 16.77 -5.74
CA ALA A 182 30.77 16.38 -4.66
C ALA A 182 31.66 17.55 -4.17
N HIS A 183 31.50 18.73 -4.74
CA HIS A 183 32.26 19.96 -4.43
C HIS A 183 31.53 20.99 -3.57
N ALA A 184 30.33 20.72 -3.08
CA ALA A 184 29.59 21.66 -2.23
C ALA A 184 29.81 21.46 -0.71
N ALA A 185 30.86 20.71 -0.34
CA ALA A 185 31.24 20.45 1.07
C ALA A 185 32.70 20.89 1.33
N GLU A 186 33.03 22.18 1.03
CA GLU A 186 34.21 22.86 1.58
C GLU A 186 33.78 24.18 2.24
#